data_7c29e0f3637b9ed65aa80f5b0da10304
#
_entry.id   7c29e0f3637b9ed65aa80f5b0da10304
#
_cell.length_a   1.000
_cell.length_b   1.000
_cell.length_c   1.000
_cell.angle_alpha   90.00
_cell.angle_beta   90.00
_cell.angle_gamma   90.00
#
_symmetry.space_group_name_H-M   'P 1'
#
loop_
_entity.id
_entity.type
_entity.pdbx_description
1 polymer ?
#
loop_
_entity_poly.entity_id
_entity_poly.type
_entity_poly.pdbx_seq_one_letter_code
_entity_poly.pdbx_strand_id
1 'polypeptide(L)'
;MDRLEEILAANKAFVAHGKHDYTEEDIAASKLPKKKMAVFTCMDTRLTEILEPAMGIQRGDAKIIRTVGNYLTGEFDAVIRSLMVAIYELGVEEIFVVGHYECGMAKTTADSLAAAMRAHGVSEGAIAKIHGELETWANAFR
;
A
#
# COMPACT_ATOMS: atom_id res chain seq x y z
N MET A 1 -23.39 0.78 -15.78
CA MET A 1 -22.33 1.77 -15.44
C MET A 1 -21.03 1.00 -15.25
N ASP A 2 -20.02 1.34 -16.00
CA ASP A 2 -18.72 0.73 -15.79
C ASP A 2 -18.00 1.34 -14.56
N ARG A 3 -16.86 0.75 -14.19
CA ARG A 3 -16.15 1.18 -12.99
C ARG A 3 -15.66 2.64 -13.06
N LEU A 4 -15.26 3.08 -14.24
CA LEU A 4 -14.82 4.46 -14.44
C LEU A 4 -15.99 5.43 -14.25
N GLU A 5 -17.14 5.11 -14.81
CA GLU A 5 -18.34 5.92 -14.63
C GLU A 5 -18.78 6.01 -13.18
N GLU A 6 -18.70 4.91 -12.44
CA GLU A 6 -18.97 4.90 -10.99
C GLU A 6 -18.02 5.83 -10.24
N ILE A 7 -16.73 5.79 -10.55
CA ILE A 7 -15.72 6.64 -9.92
C ILE A 7 -15.97 8.11 -10.23
N LEU A 8 -16.25 8.44 -11.49
CA LEU A 8 -16.50 9.82 -11.91
C LEU A 8 -17.78 10.38 -11.28
N ALA A 9 -18.82 9.56 -11.16
CA ALA A 9 -20.06 9.96 -10.49
C ALA A 9 -19.83 10.20 -8.99
N ALA A 10 -19.09 9.31 -8.33
CA ALA A 10 -18.74 9.46 -6.92
C ALA A 10 -17.90 10.72 -6.69
N ASN A 11 -16.92 10.98 -7.56
CA ASN A 11 -16.08 12.17 -7.49
C ASN A 11 -16.89 13.46 -7.67
N LYS A 12 -17.78 13.47 -8.65
CA LYS A 12 -18.67 14.63 -8.89
C LYS A 12 -19.54 14.92 -7.67
N ALA A 13 -20.13 13.88 -7.07
CA ALA A 13 -20.93 14.02 -5.85
C ALA A 13 -20.09 14.53 -4.67
N PHE A 14 -18.88 13.98 -4.51
CA PHE A 14 -17.93 14.40 -3.48
C PHE A 14 -17.57 15.89 -3.60
N VAL A 15 -17.24 16.36 -4.79
CA VAL A 15 -16.89 17.76 -5.04
C VAL A 15 -18.08 18.68 -4.78
N ALA A 16 -19.28 18.29 -5.21
CA ALA A 16 -20.49 19.10 -5.06
C ALA A 16 -20.97 19.20 -3.60
N HIS A 17 -20.84 18.14 -2.83
CA HIS A 17 -21.38 18.03 -1.48
C HIS A 17 -20.30 17.99 -0.39
N GLY A 18 -19.06 18.20 -0.77
CA GLY A 18 -17.82 18.24 -0.01
C GLY A 18 -17.94 18.13 1.50
N LYS A 19 -18.22 16.94 2.00
CA LYS A 19 -18.12 16.63 3.43
C LYS A 19 -16.69 16.17 3.73
N HIS A 20 -15.77 17.09 3.66
CA HIS A 20 -14.52 16.87 4.34
C HIS A 20 -14.55 17.70 5.60
N ASP A 21 -14.31 17.04 6.69
CA ASP A 21 -14.11 17.67 7.99
C ASP A 21 -12.74 18.36 8.06
N TYR A 22 -12.24 18.86 6.92
CA TYR A 22 -10.95 19.54 6.84
C TYR A 22 -11.14 20.97 6.44
N THR A 23 -10.46 21.85 7.17
CA THR A 23 -10.31 23.25 6.78
C THR A 23 -9.26 23.36 5.68
N GLU A 24 -9.22 24.48 4.96
CA GLU A 24 -8.14 24.75 4.00
C GLU A 24 -6.77 24.74 4.68
N GLU A 25 -6.70 25.15 5.93
CA GLU A 25 -5.49 25.12 6.74
C GLU A 25 -5.05 23.71 7.03
N ASP A 26 -5.96 22.78 7.34
CA ASP A 26 -5.66 21.36 7.53
C ASP A 26 -5.10 20.75 6.24
N ILE A 27 -5.64 21.10 5.10
CA ILE A 27 -5.16 20.61 3.80
C ILE A 27 -3.75 21.15 3.52
N ALA A 28 -3.50 22.43 3.75
CA ALA A 28 -2.21 23.05 3.53
C ALA A 28 -1.12 22.51 4.47
N ALA A 29 -1.49 22.23 5.72
CA ALA A 29 -0.56 21.72 6.72
C ALA A 29 -0.29 20.20 6.61
N SER A 30 -1.09 19.48 5.83
CA SER A 30 -1.14 18.02 5.85
C SER A 30 0.04 17.29 5.20
N LYS A 31 0.96 17.98 4.52
CA LYS A 31 2.12 17.30 3.93
C LYS A 31 3.11 16.76 4.95
N LEU A 32 3.18 17.36 6.13
CA LEU A 32 4.00 16.85 7.23
C LEU A 32 3.15 16.02 8.19
N PRO A 33 3.53 14.78 8.51
CA PRO A 33 2.75 13.96 9.43
C PRO A 33 2.80 14.53 10.85
N LYS A 34 1.64 14.79 11.43
CA LYS A 34 1.52 15.43 12.75
C LYS A 34 2.17 14.61 13.86
N LYS A 35 2.13 13.29 13.77
CA LYS A 35 2.75 12.37 14.75
C LYS A 35 4.17 11.95 14.38
N LYS A 36 4.74 12.52 13.33
CA LYS A 36 6.11 12.25 12.87
C LYS A 36 6.39 10.75 12.71
N MET A 37 5.41 10.03 12.16
CA MET A 37 5.49 8.59 11.97
C MET A 37 5.12 8.18 10.56
N ALA A 38 5.65 7.02 10.16
CA ALA A 38 5.22 6.30 8.98
C ALA A 38 4.79 4.89 9.37
N VAL A 39 3.80 4.36 8.68
CA VAL A 39 3.33 2.99 8.85
C VAL A 39 3.55 2.26 7.54
N PHE A 40 4.22 1.12 7.60
CA PHE A 40 4.37 0.23 6.47
C PHE A 40 3.56 -1.04 6.72
N THR A 41 2.60 -1.33 5.86
CA THR A 41 1.63 -2.40 6.07
C THR A 41 1.22 -3.07 4.75
N CYS A 42 0.32 -4.03 4.84
CA CYS A 42 -0.17 -4.78 3.69
C CYS A 42 -1.28 -4.02 2.95
N MET A 43 -1.43 -4.30 1.66
CA MET A 43 -2.51 -3.77 0.83
C MET A 43 -3.83 -4.54 0.99
N ASP A 44 -3.95 -5.44 1.94
CA ASP A 44 -5.16 -6.22 2.19
C ASP A 44 -6.38 -5.31 2.38
N THR A 45 -7.44 -5.56 1.63
CA THR A 45 -8.66 -4.73 1.66
C THR A 45 -9.37 -4.75 3.01
N ARG A 46 -9.14 -5.77 3.82
CA ARG A 46 -9.72 -5.87 5.18
C ARG A 46 -9.14 -4.83 6.13
N LEU A 47 -7.98 -4.26 5.81
CA LEU A 47 -7.34 -3.21 6.60
C LEU A 47 -7.86 -1.80 6.27
N THR A 48 -8.54 -1.64 5.15
CA THR A 48 -9.05 -0.33 4.71
C THR A 48 -10.05 0.21 5.72
N GLU A 49 -9.83 1.44 6.18
CA GLU A 49 -10.63 2.13 7.20
C GLU A 49 -10.66 1.44 8.57
N ILE A 50 -9.88 0.39 8.77
CA ILE A 50 -9.79 -0.35 10.03
C ILE A 50 -8.45 -0.10 10.72
N LEU A 51 -7.35 -0.16 9.98
CA LEU A 51 -6.01 -0.07 10.56
C LEU A 51 -5.78 1.27 11.26
N GLU A 52 -6.12 2.36 10.61
CA GLU A 52 -5.87 3.70 11.13
C GLU A 52 -6.63 3.95 12.44
N PRO A 53 -7.95 3.70 12.54
CA PRO A 53 -8.64 3.80 13.82
C PRO A 53 -8.10 2.84 14.87
N ALA A 54 -7.74 1.62 14.49
CA ALA A 54 -7.18 0.64 15.42
C ALA A 54 -5.84 1.10 16.04
N MET A 55 -5.09 1.92 15.32
CA MET A 55 -3.84 2.52 15.80
C MET A 55 -4.02 3.91 16.42
N GLY A 56 -5.23 4.42 16.47
CA GLY A 56 -5.50 5.78 16.94
C GLY A 56 -4.97 6.86 16.00
N ILE A 57 -4.86 6.55 14.72
CA ILE A 57 -4.33 7.45 13.69
C ILE A 57 -5.50 8.13 12.97
N GLN A 58 -5.42 9.45 12.87
CA GLN A 58 -6.34 10.25 12.08
C GLN A 58 -5.65 10.75 10.82
N ARG A 59 -6.43 11.26 9.88
CA ARG A 59 -5.91 11.87 8.66
C ARG A 59 -4.88 12.96 9.00
N GLY A 60 -3.72 12.92 8.34
CA GLY A 60 -2.64 13.87 8.58
C GLY A 60 -1.65 13.48 9.66
N ASP A 61 -1.92 12.43 10.43
CA ASP A 61 -1.04 12.00 11.53
C ASP A 61 0.20 11.26 11.07
N ALA A 62 0.07 10.43 10.04
CA ALA A 62 1.13 9.50 9.61
C ALA A 62 1.19 9.37 8.09
N LYS A 63 2.36 9.03 7.58
CA LYS A 63 2.52 8.52 6.20
C LYS A 63 2.21 7.03 6.21
N ILE A 64 1.37 6.60 5.28
CA ILE A 64 0.97 5.19 5.17
C ILE A 64 1.50 4.62 3.86
N ILE A 65 2.26 3.53 3.93
CA ILE A 65 2.79 2.81 2.78
C ILE A 65 2.24 1.39 2.82
N ARG A 66 1.66 0.93 1.70
CA ARG A 66 1.06 -0.39 1.59
C ARG A 66 1.65 -1.15 0.41
N THR A 67 2.04 -2.39 0.67
CA THR A 67 2.46 -3.33 -0.37
C THR A 67 1.82 -4.68 -0.12
N VAL A 68 1.96 -5.60 -1.07
CA VAL A 68 1.56 -6.98 -0.82
C VAL A 68 2.47 -7.59 0.26
N GLY A 69 1.87 -8.00 1.37
CA GLY A 69 2.58 -8.69 2.45
C GLY A 69 3.56 -7.86 3.27
N ASN A 70 3.59 -6.54 3.11
CA ASN A 70 4.47 -5.60 3.83
C ASN A 70 5.93 -6.08 3.96
N TYR A 71 6.53 -6.49 2.84
CA TYR A 71 7.90 -6.98 2.76
C TYR A 71 8.78 -6.09 1.87
N LEU A 72 10.03 -5.89 2.29
CA LEU A 72 11.02 -5.16 1.52
C LEU A 72 11.68 -6.08 0.49
N THR A 73 11.77 -5.65 -0.75
CA THR A 73 12.28 -6.46 -1.86
C THR A 73 13.73 -6.17 -2.25
N GLY A 74 14.34 -5.13 -1.67
CA GLY A 74 15.71 -4.78 -1.98
C GLY A 74 16.20 -3.57 -1.20
N GLU A 75 17.48 -3.25 -1.35
CA GLU A 75 18.13 -2.17 -0.63
C GLU A 75 17.64 -0.77 -1.04
N PHE A 76 17.15 -0.65 -2.26
CA PHE A 76 16.68 0.62 -2.81
C PHE A 76 15.36 0.45 -3.57
N ASP A 77 14.43 -0.32 -3.00
CA ASP A 77 13.11 -0.50 -3.59
C ASP A 77 12.20 0.73 -3.37
N ALA A 78 11.00 0.67 -3.93
CA ALA A 78 10.05 1.79 -3.85
C ALA A 78 9.66 2.13 -2.41
N VAL A 79 9.57 1.14 -1.53
CA VAL A 79 9.26 1.35 -0.11
C VAL A 79 10.41 2.07 0.59
N ILE A 80 11.65 1.63 0.38
CA ILE A 80 12.84 2.28 0.94
C ILE A 80 12.94 3.72 0.47
N ARG A 81 12.74 4.00 -0.83
CA ARG A 81 12.74 5.36 -1.36
C ARG A 81 11.66 6.23 -0.72
N SER A 82 10.48 5.67 -0.52
CA SER A 82 9.37 6.39 0.14
C SER A 82 9.68 6.70 1.60
N LEU A 83 10.28 5.75 2.32
CA LEU A 83 10.71 5.96 3.70
C LEU A 83 11.84 6.98 3.80
N MET A 84 12.76 7.00 2.85
CA MET A 84 13.83 8.02 2.80
C MET A 84 13.25 9.44 2.69
N VAL A 85 12.31 9.64 1.81
CA VAL A 85 11.62 10.94 1.68
C VAL A 85 10.85 11.26 2.97
N ALA A 86 10.15 10.29 3.54
CA ALA A 86 9.41 10.47 4.78
C ALA A 86 10.32 10.92 5.92
N ILE A 87 11.49 10.31 6.07
CA ILE A 87 12.44 10.63 7.12
C ILE A 87 13.14 11.98 6.88
N TYR A 88 13.72 12.14 5.69
CA TYR A 88 14.66 13.25 5.46
C TYR A 88 13.98 14.54 4.98
N GLU A 89 12.81 14.46 4.39
CA GLU A 89 12.08 15.63 3.91
C GLU A 89 10.79 15.92 4.68
N LEU A 90 10.14 14.89 5.21
CA LEU A 90 8.82 15.02 5.83
C LEU A 90 8.83 14.89 7.36
N GLY A 91 9.98 14.78 7.97
CA GLY A 91 10.15 14.84 9.43
C GLY A 91 9.69 13.59 10.18
N VAL A 92 9.60 12.44 9.52
CA VAL A 92 9.28 11.17 10.18
C VAL A 92 10.43 10.75 11.09
N GLU A 93 10.11 10.41 12.32
CA GLU A 93 11.08 9.99 13.35
C GLU A 93 10.90 8.52 13.73
N GLU A 94 9.70 7.94 13.50
CA GLU A 94 9.40 6.55 13.85
C GLU A 94 8.72 5.85 12.69
N ILE A 95 9.09 4.58 12.48
CA ILE A 95 8.49 3.72 11.45
C ILE A 95 7.89 2.49 12.15
N PHE A 96 6.62 2.23 11.86
CA PHE A 96 5.90 1.06 12.36
C PHE A 96 5.61 0.11 11.20
N VAL A 97 6.08 -1.13 11.32
CA VAL A 97 5.79 -2.19 10.36
C VAL A 97 4.67 -3.05 10.93
N VAL A 98 3.52 -3.04 10.29
CA VAL A 98 2.31 -3.68 10.82
C VAL A 98 1.86 -4.78 9.88
N GLY A 99 1.94 -6.01 10.36
CA GLY A 99 1.38 -7.18 9.67
C GLY A 99 -0.07 -7.44 10.08
N HIS A 100 -0.66 -8.47 9.50
CA HIS A 100 -2.01 -8.90 9.84
C HIS A 100 -2.14 -10.42 9.72
N TYR A 101 -3.14 -10.98 10.39
CA TYR A 101 -3.43 -12.41 10.29
C TYR A 101 -3.94 -12.78 8.90
N GLU A 102 -3.67 -14.02 8.50
CA GLU A 102 -4.17 -14.62 7.26
C GLU A 102 -3.80 -13.81 6.00
N CYS A 103 -2.58 -13.29 5.95
CA CYS A 103 -2.07 -12.66 4.74
C CYS A 103 -1.98 -13.69 3.62
N GLY A 104 -2.55 -13.35 2.45
CA GLY A 104 -2.53 -14.23 1.29
C GLY A 104 -1.12 -14.66 0.85
N MET A 105 -0.13 -13.81 1.08
CA MET A 105 1.27 -14.11 0.74
C MET A 105 1.87 -15.26 1.54
N ALA A 106 1.32 -15.59 2.71
CA ALA A 106 1.75 -16.77 3.47
C ALA A 106 1.53 -18.09 2.70
N LYS A 107 0.62 -18.09 1.74
CA LYS A 107 0.27 -19.29 0.94
C LYS A 107 0.67 -19.18 -0.53
N THR A 108 1.10 -18.03 -0.99
CA THR A 108 1.47 -17.80 -2.39
C THR A 108 2.88 -18.28 -2.65
N THR A 109 3.05 -19.09 -3.70
CA THR A 109 4.36 -19.53 -4.20
C THR A 109 4.60 -18.96 -5.59
N ALA A 110 5.86 -18.97 -6.03
CA ALA A 110 6.18 -18.63 -7.42
C ALA A 110 5.43 -19.52 -8.40
N ASP A 111 5.34 -20.81 -8.12
CA ASP A 111 4.64 -21.77 -8.99
C ASP A 111 3.12 -21.53 -9.01
N SER A 112 2.51 -21.26 -7.85
CA SER A 112 1.07 -20.97 -7.80
C SER A 112 0.71 -19.69 -8.55
N LEU A 113 1.54 -18.67 -8.44
CA LEU A 113 1.32 -17.41 -9.15
C LEU A 113 1.57 -17.58 -10.65
N ALA A 114 2.62 -18.29 -11.05
CA ALA A 114 2.89 -18.61 -12.45
C ALA A 114 1.74 -19.40 -13.08
N ALA A 115 1.19 -20.37 -12.37
CA ALA A 115 0.02 -21.13 -12.83
C ALA A 115 -1.20 -20.24 -13.05
N ALA A 116 -1.46 -19.31 -12.14
CA ALA A 116 -2.54 -18.32 -12.29
C ALA A 116 -2.31 -17.41 -13.49
N MET A 117 -1.08 -16.95 -13.71
CA MET A 117 -0.71 -16.14 -14.88
C MET A 117 -0.98 -16.88 -16.18
N ARG A 118 -0.58 -18.17 -16.28
CA ARG A 118 -0.87 -19.01 -17.45
C ARG A 118 -2.36 -19.14 -17.70
N ALA A 119 -3.12 -19.39 -16.66
CA ALA A 119 -4.57 -19.50 -16.75
C ALA A 119 -5.22 -18.21 -17.29
N HIS A 120 -4.60 -17.07 -17.10
CA HIS A 120 -5.04 -15.77 -17.61
C HIS A 120 -4.39 -15.38 -18.95
N GLY A 121 -3.70 -16.29 -19.60
CA GLY A 121 -3.15 -16.10 -20.94
C GLY A 121 -1.77 -15.45 -21.01
N VAL A 122 -1.04 -15.36 -19.91
CA VAL A 122 0.34 -14.86 -19.92
C VAL A 122 1.25 -15.90 -20.55
N SER A 123 2.11 -15.48 -21.49
CA SER A 123 2.99 -16.37 -22.22
C SER A 123 4.09 -16.99 -21.33
N GLU A 124 4.55 -18.18 -21.69
CA GLU A 124 5.68 -18.84 -21.00
C GLU A 124 6.96 -17.99 -21.06
N GLY A 125 7.20 -17.29 -22.16
CA GLY A 125 8.33 -16.39 -22.27
C GLY A 125 8.30 -15.23 -21.29
N ALA A 126 7.14 -14.65 -21.07
CA ALA A 126 6.97 -13.58 -20.08
C ALA A 126 7.16 -14.08 -18.65
N ILE A 127 6.62 -15.26 -18.33
CA ILE A 127 6.75 -15.89 -17.01
C ILE A 127 8.23 -16.21 -16.75
N ALA A 128 8.94 -16.78 -17.74
CA ALA A 128 10.35 -17.13 -17.61
C ALA A 128 11.23 -15.93 -17.29
N LYS A 129 10.90 -14.75 -17.81
CA LYS A 129 11.67 -13.52 -17.56
C LYS A 129 11.69 -13.09 -16.10
N ILE A 130 10.62 -13.39 -15.35
CA ILE A 130 10.48 -12.94 -13.96
C ILE A 130 10.57 -14.08 -12.94
N HIS A 131 10.67 -15.33 -13.39
CA HIS A 131 10.56 -16.49 -12.52
C HIS A 131 11.56 -16.49 -11.37
N GLY A 132 12.82 -16.16 -11.61
CA GLY A 132 13.83 -16.11 -10.56
C GLY A 132 13.56 -15.06 -9.48
N GLU A 133 13.16 -13.87 -9.90
CA GLU A 133 12.78 -12.78 -8.98
C GLU A 133 11.50 -13.13 -8.23
N LEU A 134 10.54 -13.74 -8.93
CA LEU A 134 9.29 -14.19 -8.35
C LEU A 134 9.50 -15.22 -7.25
N GLU A 135 10.38 -16.19 -7.49
CA GLU A 135 10.75 -17.22 -6.51
C GLU A 135 11.43 -16.62 -5.28
N THR A 136 12.41 -15.77 -5.46
CA THR A 136 13.12 -15.09 -4.38
C THR A 136 12.14 -14.26 -3.52
N TRP A 137 11.29 -13.50 -4.17
CA TRP A 137 10.30 -12.66 -3.49
C TRP A 137 9.25 -13.50 -2.75
N ALA A 138 8.64 -14.50 -3.39
CA ALA A 138 7.61 -15.34 -2.76
C ALA A 138 8.16 -16.12 -1.57
N ASN A 139 9.41 -16.59 -1.63
CA ASN A 139 10.04 -17.32 -0.54
C ASN A 139 10.33 -16.43 0.68
N ALA A 140 10.43 -15.14 0.51
CA ALA A 140 10.68 -14.19 1.60
C ALA A 140 9.54 -14.10 2.63
N PHE A 141 8.34 -14.59 2.29
CA PHE A 141 7.18 -14.62 3.19
C PHE A 141 7.09 -15.90 4.05
N ARG A 142 8.11 -16.74 4.07
CA ARG A 142 8.12 -18.04 4.77
C ARG A 142 9.18 -18.11 5.84
#